data_d72710359b5400b0ba99efd5d35810b5
#
_entry.id   d72710359b5400b0ba99efd5d35810b5
#
_cell.length_a   1.000
_cell.length_b   1.000
_cell.length_c   1.000
_cell.angle_alpha   90.00
_cell.angle_beta   90.00
_cell.angle_gamma   90.00
#
_symmetry.space_group_name_H-M   'P 1'
#
loop_
_entity.id
_entity.type
_entity.pdbx_description
1 polymer ?
#
loop_
_entity_poly.entity_id
_entity_poly.type
_entity_poly.pdbx_seq_one_letter_code
_entity_poly.pdbx_strand_id
1 'polypeptide(L)'
;MKYLTILFLITTQLNCYSLNRDSISKKTAKAELISSFYSSVGSTHLPVNFFNKIYFGGFINESEKGNSFSIAKNQRSGFETDMNFGVNIYNENDELNGWYFSIQNKISTAGKYQQGLYDLIFRGNKDLNQQISIGNTNFHFRNHQLINLGKFYENFSFGLVIGNILQEYNGCFGENDLIDFNNYYNWNVVINPNISFVRNNNNAFLKNGNSLGLNFKMKNEFKTTNLEYEIELKNLGLMLLHSNVETINYDTSFTYAGFSFDQITNISNFNNEISTSFQPDSSTNRIISTTPFEVKFNVVKSLNNLELFAGAFYRNNSQYLPKLYFGLNFINDKKLNYGSNLSYGGYNKFQWGINTSYHTEKINAQIILQNCIGLIPSLGRSFGIVLNLNWKIR
;
A
#
# COMPACT_ATOMS: atom_id res chain seq x y z
N MET A 1 -14.89 -23.13 -9.03
CA MET A 1 -14.75 -22.15 -7.94
C MET A 1 -13.65 -21.11 -8.16
N LYS A 2 -13.26 -20.78 -9.40
CA LYS A 2 -12.18 -19.79 -9.71
C LYS A 2 -12.68 -18.41 -10.14
N TYR A 3 -13.97 -18.19 -10.24
CA TYR A 3 -14.55 -16.94 -10.79
C TYR A 3 -15.38 -16.12 -9.80
N LEU A 4 -15.55 -16.58 -8.56
CA LEU A 4 -16.35 -15.86 -7.56
C LEU A 4 -15.53 -14.90 -6.68
N THR A 5 -14.22 -14.92 -6.77
CA THR A 5 -13.32 -14.06 -5.96
C THR A 5 -13.09 -12.67 -6.59
N ILE A 6 -13.49 -12.46 -7.83
CA ILE A 6 -13.25 -11.20 -8.56
C ILE A 6 -14.32 -10.13 -8.29
N LEU A 7 -15.47 -10.51 -7.73
CA LEU A 7 -16.61 -9.59 -7.59
C LEU A 7 -16.66 -8.84 -6.23
N PHE A 8 -15.70 -9.05 -5.33
CA PHE A 8 -15.77 -8.51 -3.95
C PHE A 8 -14.66 -7.54 -3.57
N LEU A 9 -14.03 -6.91 -4.53
CA LEU A 9 -12.89 -6.04 -4.26
C LEU A 9 -13.12 -4.62 -4.77
N ILE A 10 -13.87 -3.80 -4.06
CA ILE A 10 -13.99 -2.37 -4.41
C ILE A 10 -14.27 -1.47 -3.21
N THR A 11 -13.36 -0.60 -2.75
CA THR A 11 -13.56 0.72 -2.12
C THR A 11 -12.42 1.27 -1.26
N THR A 12 -11.75 2.42 -1.47
CA THR A 12 -11.34 3.45 -0.50
C THR A 12 -10.73 4.74 -1.05
N GLN A 13 -11.00 5.67 -0.41
CA GLN A 13 -10.67 7.03 0.02
C GLN A 13 -9.72 7.86 -0.88
N LEU A 14 -10.32 8.71 -1.67
CA LEU A 14 -9.97 10.11 -1.82
C LEU A 14 -11.28 10.90 -1.69
N ASN A 15 -11.52 11.49 -0.54
CA ASN A 15 -12.66 12.38 -0.36
C ASN A 15 -12.38 13.68 -1.12
N CYS A 16 -12.82 13.76 -2.37
CA CYS A 16 -13.10 15.05 -2.98
C CYS A 16 -14.48 15.47 -2.47
N TYR A 17 -14.53 16.36 -1.51
CA TYR A 17 -15.77 16.98 -1.12
C TYR A 17 -16.12 18.03 -2.17
N SER A 18 -17.11 17.79 -3.01
CA SER A 18 -17.79 18.88 -3.68
C SER A 18 -18.68 19.57 -2.64
N LEU A 19 -18.42 20.84 -2.41
CA LEU A 19 -19.30 21.71 -1.62
C LEU A 19 -20.58 21.96 -2.42
N ASN A 20 -21.60 21.12 -2.24
CA ASN A 20 -22.94 21.51 -2.65
C ASN A 20 -23.54 22.45 -1.61
N ARG A 21 -23.49 23.73 -1.91
CA ARG A 21 -24.29 24.77 -1.26
C ARG A 21 -25.72 24.80 -1.85
N ASP A 22 -26.50 23.78 -1.61
CA ASP A 22 -27.94 23.88 -1.88
C ASP A 22 -28.74 23.83 -0.60
N SER A 23 -29.28 24.99 -0.27
CA SER A 23 -30.29 25.23 0.75
C SER A 23 -31.63 24.66 0.29
N ILE A 24 -31.82 23.33 0.37
CA ILE A 24 -33.13 22.74 0.09
C ILE A 24 -33.53 21.82 1.25
N SER A 25 -34.65 22.19 1.88
CA SER A 25 -35.49 21.48 2.86
C SER A 25 -34.79 20.51 3.84
N LYS A 26 -34.71 20.97 5.07
CA LYS A 26 -34.16 20.32 6.26
C LYS A 26 -34.93 19.06 6.68
N LYS A 27 -34.69 17.94 6.03
CA LYS A 27 -34.77 16.65 6.72
C LYS A 27 -33.33 16.21 6.99
N THR A 28 -32.85 16.43 8.20
CA THR A 28 -31.52 16.05 8.63
C THR A 28 -31.36 14.53 8.56
N ALA A 29 -30.27 14.06 7.96
CA ALA A 29 -29.92 12.65 8.02
C ALA A 29 -29.60 12.25 9.45
N LYS A 30 -30.06 11.08 9.89
CA LYS A 30 -29.75 10.51 11.20
C LYS A 30 -28.42 9.76 11.17
N ALA A 31 -28.15 9.12 10.08
CA ALA A 31 -26.91 8.37 9.88
C ALA A 31 -26.49 8.36 8.41
N GLU A 32 -25.21 8.05 8.18
CA GLU A 32 -24.65 7.83 6.85
C GLU A 32 -23.81 6.55 6.86
N LEU A 33 -24.15 5.62 5.99
CA LEU A 33 -23.31 4.44 5.74
C LEU A 33 -22.18 4.82 4.78
N ILE A 34 -20.98 4.41 5.13
CA ILE A 34 -19.77 4.65 4.36
C ILE A 34 -19.22 3.29 3.93
N SER A 35 -19.00 3.16 2.66
CA SER A 35 -18.26 2.02 2.11
C SER A 35 -17.18 2.54 1.19
N SER A 36 -15.99 2.09 1.46
CA SER A 36 -14.88 2.56 0.70
C SER A 36 -13.85 1.46 0.37
N PHE A 37 -13.27 1.42 -0.88
CA PHE A 37 -12.25 0.46 -1.34
C PHE A 37 -11.16 1.12 -2.17
N TYR A 38 -9.98 0.68 -1.95
CA TYR A 38 -8.79 1.04 -2.68
C TYR A 38 -8.02 -0.22 -3.07
N SER A 39 -7.58 -0.28 -4.30
CA SER A 39 -6.59 -1.26 -4.72
C SER A 39 -5.61 -0.61 -5.68
N SER A 40 -4.35 -0.83 -5.45
CA SER A 40 -3.30 -0.32 -6.34
C SER A 40 -2.10 -1.26 -6.41
N VAL A 41 -1.49 -1.28 -7.58
CA VAL A 41 -0.19 -1.88 -7.83
C VAL A 41 0.69 -0.85 -8.51
N GLY A 42 1.96 -0.82 -8.18
CA GLY A 42 2.88 0.11 -8.80
C GLY A 42 4.34 -0.31 -8.68
N SER A 43 5.13 0.13 -9.65
CA SER A 43 6.58 -0.07 -9.66
C SER A 43 7.28 1.09 -10.32
N THR A 44 8.53 1.33 -9.93
CA THR A 44 9.39 2.30 -10.61
C THR A 44 9.80 1.85 -12.00
N HIS A 45 9.77 0.55 -12.29
CA HIS A 45 10.28 -0.02 -13.53
C HIS A 45 9.40 -1.08 -14.18
N LEU A 46 8.79 -1.97 -13.39
CA LEU A 46 8.08 -3.13 -13.91
C LEU A 46 6.71 -2.72 -14.43
N PRO A 47 6.31 -3.19 -15.63
CA PRO A 47 4.98 -2.92 -16.15
C PRO A 47 3.91 -3.69 -15.37
N VAL A 48 2.68 -3.22 -15.41
CA VAL A 48 1.53 -3.87 -14.76
C VAL A 48 1.35 -5.31 -15.25
N ASN A 49 1.64 -5.59 -16.51
CA ASN A 49 1.55 -6.92 -17.09
C ASN A 49 2.49 -7.94 -16.40
N PHE A 50 3.65 -7.49 -15.94
CA PHE A 50 4.58 -8.32 -15.16
C PHE A 50 3.93 -8.82 -13.86
N PHE A 51 3.29 -7.92 -13.10
CA PHE A 51 2.59 -8.28 -11.86
C PHE A 51 1.39 -9.18 -12.12
N ASN A 52 0.64 -8.92 -13.20
CA ASN A 52 -0.48 -9.77 -13.60
C ASN A 52 -0.02 -11.21 -13.85
N LYS A 53 1.11 -11.40 -14.51
CA LYS A 53 1.66 -12.72 -14.78
C LYS A 53 2.19 -13.43 -13.53
N ILE A 54 2.81 -12.71 -12.60
CA ILE A 54 3.20 -13.28 -11.31
C ILE A 54 1.97 -13.72 -10.52
N TYR A 55 0.92 -12.91 -10.49
CA TYR A 55 -0.24 -13.16 -9.65
C TYR A 55 -1.20 -14.20 -10.23
N PHE A 56 -1.47 -14.13 -11.53
CA PHE A 56 -2.40 -15.03 -12.21
C PHE A 56 -1.74 -16.21 -12.90
N GLY A 57 -0.42 -16.26 -12.90
CA GLY A 57 0.39 -17.19 -13.67
C GLY A 57 0.59 -16.72 -15.11
N GLY A 58 1.70 -17.14 -15.68
CA GLY A 58 2.04 -16.84 -17.06
C GLY A 58 3.55 -16.79 -17.28
N PHE A 59 3.95 -16.94 -18.52
CA PHE A 59 5.36 -16.82 -18.90
C PHE A 59 5.76 -15.35 -19.01
N ILE A 60 6.79 -14.97 -18.26
CA ILE A 60 7.40 -13.63 -18.31
C ILE A 60 8.51 -13.67 -19.34
N ASN A 61 8.30 -13.00 -20.48
CA ASN A 61 9.32 -12.93 -21.55
C ASN A 61 10.40 -11.87 -21.24
N GLU A 62 11.50 -11.89 -22.00
CA GLU A 62 12.63 -10.97 -21.78
C GLU A 62 12.25 -9.50 -21.92
N SER A 63 11.34 -9.15 -22.82
CA SER A 63 10.87 -7.76 -22.97
C SER A 63 10.08 -7.28 -21.75
N GLU A 64 9.37 -8.16 -21.06
CA GLU A 64 8.62 -7.85 -19.86
C GLU A 64 9.50 -7.76 -18.62
N LYS A 65 10.61 -8.48 -18.58
CA LYS A 65 11.63 -8.31 -17.55
C LYS A 65 12.29 -6.93 -17.58
N GLY A 66 12.01 -6.14 -18.61
CA GLY A 66 12.46 -4.75 -18.78
C GLY A 66 13.89 -4.62 -19.30
N ASN A 67 14.04 -3.89 -20.39
CA ASN A 67 15.35 -3.57 -20.97
C ASN A 67 16.06 -2.40 -20.27
N SER A 68 15.44 -1.80 -19.26
CA SER A 68 15.79 -0.45 -18.81
C SER A 68 16.45 -0.38 -17.45
N PHE A 69 17.11 -1.43 -17.03
CA PHE A 69 17.78 -1.45 -15.72
C PHE A 69 19.01 -0.57 -15.59
N SER A 70 19.42 0.09 -16.66
CA SER A 70 20.67 0.87 -16.67
C SER A 70 20.67 2.15 -15.81
N ILE A 71 19.54 2.56 -15.23
CA ILE A 71 19.42 3.94 -14.76
C ILE A 71 19.20 4.10 -13.25
N ALA A 72 18.66 3.16 -12.53
CA ALA A 72 18.38 3.36 -11.11
C ALA A 72 18.85 2.20 -10.24
N LYS A 73 19.81 2.48 -9.35
CA LYS A 73 20.35 1.49 -8.41
C LYS A 73 19.30 0.89 -7.47
N ASN A 74 18.25 1.62 -7.16
CA ASN A 74 17.19 1.18 -6.26
C ASN A 74 15.82 1.19 -6.95
N GLN A 75 15.20 0.04 -7.02
CA GLN A 75 13.85 -0.15 -7.54
C GLN A 75 12.85 -0.28 -6.41
N ARG A 76 11.61 0.09 -6.67
CA ARG A 76 10.51 -0.06 -5.73
C ARG A 76 9.31 -0.67 -6.43
N SER A 77 8.59 -1.50 -5.71
CA SER A 77 7.28 -1.96 -6.12
C SER A 77 6.40 -2.19 -4.91
N GLY A 78 5.10 -2.09 -5.11
CA GLY A 78 4.15 -2.33 -4.04
C GLY A 78 2.76 -2.62 -4.58
N PHE A 79 2.02 -3.33 -3.76
CA PHE A 79 0.62 -3.64 -3.94
C PHE A 79 -0.13 -3.32 -2.66
N GLU A 80 -1.31 -2.76 -2.79
CA GLU A 80 -2.15 -2.44 -1.65
C GLU A 80 -3.61 -2.67 -1.96
N THR A 81 -4.31 -3.15 -0.97
CA THR A 81 -5.77 -3.22 -0.94
C THR A 81 -6.25 -2.78 0.43
N ASP A 82 -7.24 -1.92 0.44
CA ASP A 82 -7.83 -1.38 1.64
C ASP A 82 -9.36 -1.36 1.47
N MET A 83 -10.07 -1.98 2.39
CA MET A 83 -11.53 -2.04 2.46
C MET A 83 -12.00 -1.46 3.77
N ASN A 84 -12.91 -0.49 3.71
CA ASN A 84 -13.44 0.15 4.90
C ASN A 84 -14.97 0.23 4.83
N PHE A 85 -15.63 -0.20 5.87
CA PHE A 85 -17.08 -0.10 6.06
C PHE A 85 -17.36 0.62 7.36
N GLY A 86 -18.23 1.60 7.33
CA GLY A 86 -18.48 2.39 8.52
C GLY A 86 -19.85 3.06 8.52
N VAL A 87 -20.10 3.72 9.60
CA VAL A 87 -21.30 4.51 9.84
C VAL A 87 -20.92 5.82 10.53
N ASN A 88 -21.43 6.92 10.03
CA ASN A 88 -21.50 8.19 10.74
C ASN A 88 -22.89 8.31 11.37
N ILE A 89 -22.95 8.67 12.63
CA ILE A 89 -24.17 8.93 13.38
C ILE A 89 -24.15 10.41 13.71
N TYR A 90 -25.11 11.14 13.18
CA TYR A 90 -25.22 12.59 13.37
C TYR A 90 -25.92 12.92 14.69
N ASN A 91 -25.57 14.04 15.26
CA ASN A 91 -26.32 14.58 16.39
C ASN A 91 -27.70 15.04 15.94
N GLU A 92 -28.67 15.08 16.87
CA GLU A 92 -30.01 15.55 16.56
C GLU A 92 -29.97 16.97 15.96
N ASN A 93 -30.56 17.11 14.76
CA ASN A 93 -30.62 18.36 14.00
C ASN A 93 -29.30 19.00 13.59
N ASP A 94 -28.18 18.24 13.62
CA ASP A 94 -26.87 18.77 13.30
C ASP A 94 -26.05 17.71 12.49
N GLU A 95 -26.06 17.83 11.18
CA GLU A 95 -25.26 16.96 10.28
C GLU A 95 -23.75 17.32 10.28
N LEU A 96 -23.32 18.35 10.98
CA LEU A 96 -21.93 18.78 11.05
C LEU A 96 -21.18 18.12 12.21
N ASN A 97 -21.91 17.57 13.18
CA ASN A 97 -21.34 16.95 14.37
C ASN A 97 -21.91 15.55 14.59
N GLY A 98 -21.04 14.63 15.00
CA GLY A 98 -21.48 13.27 15.28
C GLY A 98 -20.37 12.34 15.67
N TRP A 99 -20.70 11.05 15.68
CA TRP A 99 -19.77 9.95 15.92
C TRP A 99 -19.56 9.15 14.65
N TYR A 100 -18.37 8.60 14.49
CA TYR A 100 -18.12 7.64 13.44
C TYR A 100 -17.56 6.34 14.01
N PHE A 101 -17.95 5.26 13.37
CA PHE A 101 -17.42 3.93 13.60
C PHE A 101 -17.11 3.29 12.24
N SER A 102 -15.95 2.62 12.12
CA SER A 102 -15.67 1.83 10.93
C SER A 102 -14.77 0.63 11.21
N ILE A 103 -14.91 -0.36 10.36
CA ILE A 103 -14.06 -1.55 10.31
C ILE A 103 -13.32 -1.50 8.97
N GLN A 104 -12.00 -1.65 9.03
CA GLN A 104 -11.13 -1.58 7.88
C GLN A 104 -10.26 -2.84 7.80
N ASN A 105 -10.10 -3.40 6.62
CA ASN A 105 -9.11 -4.45 6.34
C ASN A 105 -8.10 -3.91 5.35
N LYS A 106 -6.83 -3.91 5.74
CA LYS A 106 -5.73 -3.35 4.95
C LYS A 106 -4.67 -4.40 4.70
N ILE A 107 -4.43 -4.69 3.43
CA ILE A 107 -3.37 -5.57 2.95
C ILE A 107 -2.38 -4.72 2.18
N SER A 108 -1.11 -4.80 2.51
CA SER A 108 -0.06 -4.12 1.77
C SER A 108 1.18 -4.99 1.64
N THR A 109 1.80 -4.95 0.48
CA THR A 109 3.13 -5.49 0.25
C THR A 109 3.95 -4.47 -0.51
N ALA A 110 5.19 -4.30 -0.12
CA ALA A 110 6.11 -3.45 -0.85
C ALA A 110 7.54 -3.94 -0.70
N GLY A 111 8.34 -3.65 -1.72
CA GLY A 111 9.75 -3.95 -1.73
C GLY A 111 10.56 -2.81 -2.35
N LYS A 112 11.71 -2.57 -1.76
CA LYS A 112 12.82 -1.83 -2.35
C LYS A 112 13.93 -2.83 -2.60
N TYR A 113 14.42 -2.91 -3.81
CA TYR A 113 15.43 -3.88 -4.19
C TYR A 113 16.43 -3.28 -5.17
N GLN A 114 17.63 -3.83 -5.16
CA GLN A 114 18.66 -3.48 -6.14
C GLN A 114 18.49 -4.29 -7.42
N GLN A 115 19.02 -3.75 -8.50
CA GLN A 115 19.01 -4.41 -9.80
C GLN A 115 19.64 -5.81 -9.73
N GLY A 116 20.75 -5.96 -9.00
CA GLY A 116 21.44 -7.25 -8.90
C GLY A 116 20.55 -8.38 -8.40
N LEU A 117 19.78 -8.13 -7.34
CA LEU A 117 18.82 -9.13 -6.83
C LEU A 117 17.74 -9.47 -7.87
N TYR A 118 17.22 -8.46 -8.56
CA TYR A 118 16.24 -8.67 -9.60
C TYR A 118 16.80 -9.52 -10.75
N ASP A 119 18.00 -9.18 -11.24
CA ASP A 119 18.65 -9.90 -12.32
C ASP A 119 18.94 -11.35 -11.93
N LEU A 120 19.38 -11.56 -10.69
CA LEU A 120 19.61 -12.91 -10.17
C LEU A 120 18.32 -13.76 -10.17
N ILE A 121 17.20 -13.21 -9.70
CA ILE A 121 15.93 -13.93 -9.60
C ILE A 121 15.31 -14.22 -10.98
N PHE A 122 15.32 -13.24 -11.90
CA PHE A 122 14.54 -13.33 -13.15
C PHE A 122 15.39 -13.61 -14.39
N ARG A 123 16.70 -13.44 -14.33
CA ARG A 123 17.64 -13.66 -15.45
C ARG A 123 18.70 -14.70 -15.15
N GLY A 124 18.86 -15.05 -13.86
CA GLY A 124 19.92 -15.93 -13.42
C GLY A 124 21.31 -15.26 -13.45
N ASN A 125 22.34 -16.06 -13.35
CA ASN A 125 23.74 -15.64 -13.31
C ASN A 125 24.38 -15.64 -14.71
N LYS A 126 23.85 -14.91 -15.66
CA LYS A 126 24.31 -14.92 -17.07
C LYS A 126 25.81 -14.61 -17.24
N ASP A 127 26.34 -13.77 -16.36
CA ASP A 127 27.75 -13.35 -16.40
C ASP A 127 28.44 -13.79 -15.11
N LEU A 128 28.99 -14.99 -15.13
CA LEU A 128 29.64 -15.67 -14.00
C LEU A 128 30.88 -14.95 -13.43
N ASN A 129 31.31 -13.83 -14.02
CA ASN A 129 32.43 -13.02 -13.56
C ASN A 129 32.02 -11.69 -12.97
N GLN A 130 30.85 -11.62 -12.37
CA GLN A 130 30.35 -10.37 -11.80
C GLN A 130 30.04 -10.49 -10.31
N GLN A 131 30.31 -9.41 -9.61
CA GLN A 131 29.85 -9.19 -8.25
C GLN A 131 28.44 -8.57 -8.28
N ILE A 132 27.48 -9.24 -7.68
CA ILE A 132 26.09 -8.79 -7.62
C ILE A 132 25.79 -8.27 -6.24
N SER A 133 25.52 -6.96 -6.12
CA SER A 133 25.02 -6.37 -4.89
C SER A 133 23.55 -6.68 -4.70
N ILE A 134 23.18 -7.23 -3.56
CA ILE A 134 21.81 -7.47 -3.10
C ILE A 134 21.47 -6.64 -1.86
N GLY A 135 22.43 -5.89 -1.37
CA GLY A 135 22.30 -5.06 -0.17
C GLY A 135 21.27 -3.94 -0.30
N ASN A 136 20.90 -3.35 0.82
CA ASN A 136 19.83 -2.33 0.88
C ASN A 136 18.47 -2.76 0.31
N THR A 137 18.27 -4.06 0.11
CA THR A 137 16.98 -4.63 -0.25
C THR A 137 16.14 -4.79 1.01
N ASN A 138 14.90 -4.34 0.93
CA ASN A 138 13.94 -4.56 2.00
C ASN A 138 12.55 -4.82 1.42
N PHE A 139 11.80 -5.62 2.13
CA PHE A 139 10.43 -5.95 1.77
C PHE A 139 9.56 -6.03 3.02
N HIS A 140 8.28 -5.78 2.84
CA HIS A 140 7.29 -6.07 3.87
C HIS A 140 6.01 -6.59 3.22
N PHE A 141 5.29 -7.37 4.00
CA PHE A 141 3.90 -7.76 3.76
C PHE A 141 3.12 -7.58 5.06
N ARG A 142 1.94 -7.00 4.96
CA ARG A 142 1.06 -6.70 6.09
C ARG A 142 -0.38 -7.02 5.77
N ASN A 143 -1.05 -7.64 6.72
CA ASN A 143 -2.49 -7.83 6.71
C ASN A 143 -3.05 -7.44 8.08
N HIS A 144 -3.70 -6.29 8.13
CA HIS A 144 -4.22 -5.69 9.36
C HIS A 144 -5.72 -5.46 9.27
N GLN A 145 -6.41 -5.75 10.36
CA GLN A 145 -7.79 -5.34 10.58
C GLN A 145 -7.81 -4.20 11.58
N LEU A 146 -8.51 -3.11 11.27
CA LEU A 146 -8.57 -1.91 12.09
C LEU A 146 -10.02 -1.61 12.44
N ILE A 147 -10.26 -1.24 13.68
CA ILE A 147 -11.51 -0.68 14.17
C ILE A 147 -11.25 0.78 14.48
N ASN A 148 -12.00 1.66 13.84
CA ASN A 148 -11.90 3.10 14.05
C ASN A 148 -13.16 3.57 14.77
N LEU A 149 -12.99 4.34 15.84
CA LEU A 149 -14.06 4.98 16.61
C LEU A 149 -13.66 6.42 16.88
N GLY A 150 -14.52 7.37 16.59
CA GLY A 150 -14.19 8.77 16.83
C GLY A 150 -15.38 9.70 16.73
N LYS A 151 -15.07 10.96 16.87
CA LYS A 151 -16.03 12.07 16.84
C LYS A 151 -15.61 13.04 15.74
N PHE A 152 -16.59 13.53 15.01
CA PHE A 152 -16.38 14.56 14.02
C PHE A 152 -17.18 15.81 14.34
N TYR A 153 -16.63 16.93 13.94
CA TYR A 153 -17.17 18.26 14.01
C TYR A 153 -17.02 18.91 12.64
N GLU A 154 -17.67 20.04 12.42
CA GLU A 154 -17.65 20.75 11.14
C GLU A 154 -16.24 20.87 10.52
N ASN A 155 -15.26 21.27 11.34
CA ASN A 155 -13.92 21.60 10.86
C ASN A 155 -12.85 20.60 11.26
N PHE A 156 -13.14 19.65 12.12
CA PHE A 156 -12.16 18.66 12.55
C PHE A 156 -12.80 17.34 12.99
N SER A 157 -12.03 16.27 12.92
CA SER A 157 -12.40 15.01 13.54
C SER A 157 -11.20 14.38 14.22
N PHE A 158 -11.46 13.61 15.25
CA PHE A 158 -10.45 12.79 15.92
C PHE A 158 -11.04 11.42 16.27
N GLY A 159 -10.17 10.43 16.34
CA GLY A 159 -10.58 9.08 16.69
C GLY A 159 -9.46 8.18 17.12
N LEU A 160 -9.86 7.09 17.75
CA LEU A 160 -9.02 6.00 18.19
C LEU A 160 -9.05 4.88 17.13
N VAL A 161 -7.91 4.28 16.89
CA VAL A 161 -7.75 3.12 16.00
C VAL A 161 -7.23 1.96 16.82
N ILE A 162 -7.96 0.86 16.82
CA ILE A 162 -7.52 -0.39 17.43
C ILE A 162 -7.30 -1.39 16.30
N GLY A 163 -6.09 -1.95 16.22
CA GLY A 163 -5.72 -2.89 15.16
C GLY A 163 -5.47 -4.30 15.67
N ASN A 164 -5.88 -5.26 14.86
CA ASN A 164 -5.54 -6.66 14.94
C ASN A 164 -4.58 -7.01 13.79
N ILE A 165 -3.42 -7.55 14.11
CA ILE A 165 -2.41 -7.91 13.13
C ILE A 165 -2.61 -9.38 12.78
N LEU A 166 -3.05 -9.64 11.55
CA LEU A 166 -3.24 -11.00 11.05
C LEU A 166 -1.92 -11.59 10.56
N GLN A 167 -1.16 -10.80 9.79
CA GLN A 167 0.11 -11.22 9.23
C GLN A 167 1.05 -10.02 9.12
N GLU A 168 2.29 -10.23 9.45
CA GLU A 168 3.37 -9.25 9.30
C GLU A 168 4.64 -9.99 8.91
N TYR A 169 5.24 -9.60 7.78
CA TYR A 169 6.54 -10.08 7.32
C TYR A 169 7.39 -8.87 6.97
N ASN A 170 8.54 -8.77 7.56
CA ASN A 170 9.53 -7.75 7.26
C ASN A 170 10.86 -8.43 7.00
N GLY A 171 11.57 -7.97 5.98
CA GLY A 171 12.90 -8.44 5.69
C GLY A 171 13.78 -7.32 5.15
N CYS A 172 15.01 -7.29 5.57
CA CYS A 172 16.02 -6.39 5.04
C CYS A 172 17.35 -7.13 4.88
N PHE A 173 18.07 -6.81 3.81
CA PHE A 173 19.43 -7.21 3.58
C PHE A 173 20.36 -6.09 4.04
N GLY A 174 21.51 -6.46 4.57
CA GLY A 174 22.55 -5.54 5.01
C GLY A 174 23.03 -4.64 3.86
N GLU A 175 23.69 -3.55 4.18
CA GLU A 175 24.13 -2.59 3.14
C GLU A 175 25.18 -3.18 2.19
N ASN A 176 26.03 -4.05 2.72
CA ASN A 176 27.15 -4.64 2.00
C ASN A 176 26.88 -6.07 1.48
N ASP A 177 25.64 -6.52 1.55
CA ASP A 177 25.29 -7.86 1.10
C ASP A 177 25.51 -8.02 -0.40
N LEU A 178 26.23 -9.07 -0.77
CA LEU A 178 26.63 -9.32 -2.14
C LEU A 178 26.81 -10.81 -2.42
N ILE A 179 26.73 -11.16 -3.69
CA ILE A 179 27.12 -12.47 -4.20
C ILE A 179 28.20 -12.25 -5.27
N ASP A 180 29.35 -12.87 -5.07
CA ASP A 180 30.49 -12.77 -5.96
C ASP A 180 30.65 -14.05 -6.78
N PHE A 181 30.48 -13.92 -8.09
CA PHE A 181 30.58 -14.98 -9.09
C PHE A 181 31.94 -14.98 -9.80
N ASN A 182 32.96 -14.30 -9.29
CA ASN A 182 34.26 -14.18 -9.96
C ASN A 182 35.01 -15.52 -10.09
N ASN A 183 34.54 -16.56 -9.42
CA ASN A 183 35.09 -17.89 -9.57
C ASN A 183 34.04 -18.85 -10.18
N TYR A 184 34.36 -19.48 -11.27
CA TYR A 184 33.50 -20.43 -11.98
C TYR A 184 32.99 -21.59 -11.10
N TYR A 185 33.80 -21.99 -10.13
CA TYR A 185 33.54 -23.17 -9.32
C TYR A 185 32.99 -22.83 -7.93
N ASN A 186 33.26 -21.61 -7.44
CA ASN A 186 32.91 -21.21 -6.09
C ASN A 186 32.30 -19.81 -6.08
N TRP A 187 31.11 -19.68 -5.56
CA TRP A 187 30.48 -18.40 -5.35
C TRP A 187 30.76 -17.93 -3.91
N ASN A 188 31.25 -16.73 -3.75
CA ASN A 188 31.36 -16.11 -2.44
C ASN A 188 30.09 -15.37 -2.13
N VAL A 189 29.36 -15.83 -1.13
CA VAL A 189 28.10 -15.24 -0.68
C VAL A 189 28.36 -14.55 0.65
N VAL A 190 28.13 -13.23 0.70
CA VAL A 190 28.18 -12.43 1.92
C VAL A 190 26.79 -11.86 2.12
N ILE A 191 26.08 -12.36 3.12
CA ILE A 191 24.69 -11.94 3.42
C ILE A 191 24.50 -11.74 4.90
N ASN A 192 23.82 -10.65 5.25
CA ASN A 192 23.40 -10.33 6.61
C ASN A 192 21.92 -9.90 6.61
N PRO A 193 20.99 -10.79 6.24
CA PRO A 193 19.57 -10.48 6.26
C PRO A 193 19.02 -10.53 7.68
N ASN A 194 18.16 -9.58 7.99
CA ASN A 194 17.27 -9.61 9.13
C ASN A 194 15.85 -9.82 8.64
N ILE A 195 15.26 -10.95 8.96
CA ILE A 195 13.91 -11.31 8.53
C ILE A 195 13.07 -11.55 9.77
N SER A 196 12.00 -10.79 9.92
CA SER A 196 11.00 -11.01 10.97
C SER A 196 9.66 -11.36 10.36
N PHE A 197 9.00 -12.35 10.90
CA PHE A 197 7.65 -12.72 10.49
C PHE A 197 6.82 -13.20 11.67
N VAL A 198 5.53 -12.91 11.59
CA VAL A 198 4.55 -13.41 12.54
C VAL A 198 4.07 -14.76 12.03
N ARG A 199 4.42 -15.82 12.73
CA ARG A 199 3.96 -17.17 12.43
C ARG A 199 2.46 -17.25 12.68
N ASN A 200 1.69 -17.48 11.64
CA ASN A 200 0.23 -17.57 11.72
C ASN A 200 -0.16 -18.92 12.41
N ASN A 201 -0.35 -18.85 13.69
CA ASN A 201 -0.97 -19.96 14.42
C ASN A 201 -2.48 -19.79 14.38
N ASN A 202 -3.12 -20.40 13.37
CA ASN A 202 -4.56 -20.61 13.27
C ASN A 202 -5.43 -19.44 13.74
N ASN A 203 -5.73 -18.51 12.82
CA ASN A 203 -6.88 -17.59 12.79
C ASN A 203 -7.38 -16.98 14.11
N ALA A 204 -6.60 -16.93 15.15
CA ALA A 204 -7.07 -16.39 16.42
C ALA A 204 -6.91 -14.88 16.45
N PHE A 205 -8.03 -14.21 16.62
CA PHE A 205 -8.12 -12.78 16.88
C PHE A 205 -7.15 -12.38 18.01
N LEU A 206 -6.35 -11.32 17.78
CA LEU A 206 -5.37 -10.73 18.73
C LEU A 206 -4.18 -11.63 19.14
N LYS A 207 -3.94 -12.76 18.51
CA LYS A 207 -2.81 -13.63 18.89
C LYS A 207 -1.47 -13.21 18.31
N ASN A 208 -1.46 -12.61 17.13
CA ASN A 208 -0.22 -12.26 16.44
C ASN A 208 0.32 -10.87 16.85
N GLY A 209 -0.59 -9.97 17.17
CA GLY A 209 -0.24 -8.62 17.61
C GLY A 209 -1.42 -7.67 17.56
N ASN A 210 -1.22 -6.52 18.21
CA ASN A 210 -2.22 -5.45 18.30
C ASN A 210 -1.59 -4.12 17.93
N SER A 211 -2.41 -3.17 17.55
CA SER A 211 -1.98 -1.79 17.40
C SER A 211 -2.97 -0.82 18.03
N LEU A 212 -2.44 0.31 18.48
CA LEU A 212 -3.21 1.42 18.97
C LEU A 212 -2.74 2.68 18.25
N GLY A 213 -3.66 3.37 17.63
CA GLY A 213 -3.36 4.56 16.85
C GLY A 213 -4.43 5.64 17.01
N LEU A 214 -4.12 6.80 16.46
CA LEU A 214 -4.99 7.97 16.45
C LEU A 214 -5.23 8.40 15.01
N ASN A 215 -6.45 8.81 14.73
CA ASN A 215 -6.83 9.53 13.53
C ASN A 215 -7.11 10.98 13.88
N PHE A 216 -6.64 11.88 13.04
CA PHE A 216 -6.95 13.30 13.12
C PHE A 216 -7.20 13.84 11.72
N LYS A 217 -8.22 14.67 11.58
CA LYS A 217 -8.50 15.38 10.35
C LYS A 217 -8.95 16.80 10.70
N MET A 218 -8.40 17.76 9.99
CA MET A 218 -8.77 19.16 10.07
C MET A 218 -9.03 19.69 8.66
N LYS A 219 -10.10 20.46 8.56
CA LYS A 219 -10.51 21.13 7.33
C LYS A 219 -10.87 22.58 7.68
N ASN A 220 -10.45 23.52 6.85
CA ASN A 220 -10.84 24.89 7.03
C ASN A 220 -10.97 25.60 5.68
N GLU A 221 -11.83 26.61 5.61
CA GLU A 221 -12.14 27.36 4.41
C GLU A 221 -11.84 28.86 4.62
N PHE A 222 -11.08 29.42 3.71
CA PHE A 222 -10.91 30.88 3.59
C PHE A 222 -12.00 31.44 2.68
N LYS A 223 -13.12 31.88 3.25
CA LYS A 223 -14.31 32.34 2.52
C LYS A 223 -14.03 33.48 1.54
N THR A 224 -13.05 34.35 1.82
CA THR A 224 -12.70 35.47 0.96
C THR A 224 -12.03 35.05 -0.37
N THR A 225 -11.38 33.90 -0.38
CA THR A 225 -10.62 33.40 -1.55
C THR A 225 -11.21 32.13 -2.13
N ASN A 226 -12.29 31.57 -1.56
CA ASN A 226 -12.86 30.26 -1.89
C ASN A 226 -11.76 29.17 -1.90
N LEU A 227 -10.85 29.26 -0.94
CA LEU A 227 -9.74 28.33 -0.76
C LEU A 227 -10.02 27.47 0.46
N GLU A 228 -10.04 26.17 0.25
CA GLU A 228 -10.18 25.18 1.31
C GLU A 228 -8.87 24.43 1.48
N TYR A 229 -8.48 24.13 2.72
CA TYR A 229 -7.38 23.19 3.00
C TYR A 229 -7.79 22.09 3.95
N GLU A 230 -7.20 20.92 3.74
CA GLU A 230 -7.43 19.72 4.55
C GLU A 230 -6.09 19.11 4.95
N ILE A 231 -5.97 18.77 6.23
CA ILE A 231 -4.87 17.97 6.78
C ILE A 231 -5.48 16.72 7.39
N GLU A 232 -5.00 15.56 6.99
CA GLU A 232 -5.45 14.27 7.52
C GLU A 232 -4.26 13.44 7.96
N LEU A 233 -4.34 12.92 9.18
CA LEU A 233 -3.40 12.00 9.78
C LEU A 233 -4.17 10.74 10.17
N LYS A 234 -3.77 9.60 9.62
CA LYS A 234 -4.40 8.30 9.90
C LYS A 234 -3.46 7.35 10.59
N ASN A 235 -3.99 6.66 11.60
CA ASN A 235 -3.33 5.53 12.28
C ASN A 235 -1.95 5.86 12.84
N LEU A 236 -1.75 7.06 13.37
CA LEU A 236 -0.49 7.41 14.07
C LEU A 236 -0.46 6.74 15.44
N GLY A 237 0.44 5.78 15.65
CA GLY A 237 0.48 5.03 16.90
C GLY A 237 1.57 3.98 16.98
N LEU A 238 1.34 3.03 17.85
CA LEU A 238 2.26 1.92 18.12
C LEU A 238 1.61 0.58 17.80
N MET A 239 2.43 -0.32 17.36
CA MET A 239 2.11 -1.71 17.06
C MET A 239 2.97 -2.61 17.93
N LEU A 240 2.31 -3.55 18.60
CA LEU A 240 2.95 -4.59 19.42
C LEU A 240 2.75 -5.93 18.72
N LEU A 241 3.82 -6.53 18.25
CA LEU A 241 3.86 -7.91 17.81
C LEU A 241 4.16 -8.80 19.02
N HIS A 242 3.37 -9.83 19.20
CA HIS A 242 3.50 -10.73 20.34
C HIS A 242 4.69 -11.69 20.20
N SER A 243 4.91 -12.53 21.19
CA SER A 243 6.04 -13.48 21.27
C SER A 243 6.08 -14.56 20.17
N ASN A 244 5.11 -14.57 19.27
CA ASN A 244 5.07 -15.45 18.10
C ASN A 244 5.85 -14.89 16.89
N VAL A 245 6.53 -13.77 17.05
CA VAL A 245 7.40 -13.23 16.01
C VAL A 245 8.69 -14.02 16.03
N GLU A 246 8.90 -14.72 14.95
CA GLU A 246 10.18 -15.37 14.67
C GLU A 246 11.06 -14.37 13.93
N THR A 247 12.21 -14.06 14.50
CA THR A 247 13.24 -13.23 13.85
C THR A 247 14.39 -14.14 13.45
N ILE A 248 14.73 -14.10 12.19
CA ILE A 248 15.83 -14.85 11.60
C ILE A 248 16.92 -13.86 11.23
N ASN A 249 18.08 -13.99 11.84
CA ASN A 249 19.26 -13.22 11.51
C ASN A 249 20.32 -14.15 10.95
N TYR A 250 20.94 -13.73 9.85
CA TYR A 250 22.14 -14.34 9.34
C TYR A 250 23.24 -13.28 9.35
N ASP A 251 24.40 -13.64 9.87
CA ASP A 251 25.64 -12.90 9.68
C ASP A 251 26.64 -13.91 9.15
N THR A 252 26.56 -14.17 7.84
CA THR A 252 27.24 -15.32 7.26
C THR A 252 27.93 -14.93 5.97
N SER A 253 29.20 -15.22 5.91
CA SER A 253 29.94 -15.34 4.66
C SER A 253 30.25 -16.81 4.42
N PHE A 254 29.88 -17.32 3.28
CA PHE A 254 30.19 -18.70 2.90
C PHE A 254 30.56 -18.80 1.42
N THR A 255 31.34 -19.81 1.11
CA THR A 255 31.66 -20.14 -0.28
C THR A 255 30.79 -21.33 -0.71
N TYR A 256 29.98 -21.11 -1.74
CA TYR A 256 29.14 -22.14 -2.32
C TYR A 256 29.85 -22.76 -3.54
N ALA A 257 30.20 -24.02 -3.43
CA ALA A 257 30.93 -24.77 -4.47
C ALA A 257 30.01 -25.58 -5.43
N GLY A 258 28.69 -25.32 -5.36
CA GLY A 258 27.71 -26.15 -6.08
C GLY A 258 27.37 -27.44 -5.33
N PHE A 259 26.52 -28.24 -5.92
CA PHE A 259 26.17 -29.57 -5.39
C PHE A 259 26.83 -30.66 -6.25
N SER A 260 27.37 -31.66 -5.58
CA SER A 260 27.85 -32.86 -6.25
C SER A 260 26.63 -33.68 -6.76
N PHE A 261 26.86 -34.53 -7.76
CA PHE A 261 25.80 -35.40 -8.30
C PHE A 261 25.21 -36.30 -7.19
N ASP A 262 26.04 -36.78 -6.27
CA ASP A 262 25.61 -37.63 -5.16
C ASP A 262 24.72 -36.85 -4.13
N GLN A 263 24.99 -35.56 -3.93
CA GLN A 263 24.15 -34.70 -3.10
C GLN A 263 22.78 -34.44 -3.71
N ILE A 264 22.71 -34.26 -5.05
CA ILE A 264 21.44 -34.05 -5.78
C ILE A 264 20.58 -35.32 -5.78
N THR A 265 21.21 -36.48 -5.87
CA THR A 265 20.46 -37.76 -5.87
C THR A 265 19.95 -38.18 -4.54
N ASN A 266 20.46 -37.62 -3.44
CA ASN A 266 20.05 -37.93 -2.07
C ASN A 266 19.34 -36.74 -1.40
N ILE A 267 18.05 -36.56 -1.73
CA ILE A 267 17.21 -35.40 -1.34
C ILE A 267 17.19 -35.17 0.20
N SER A 268 17.30 -36.23 1.00
CA SER A 268 17.33 -36.10 2.46
C SER A 268 18.63 -35.45 2.97
N ASN A 269 19.77 -35.80 2.35
CA ASN A 269 21.05 -35.19 2.70
C ASN A 269 21.15 -33.75 2.17
N PHE A 270 20.57 -33.48 1.00
CA PHE A 270 20.48 -32.14 0.40
C PHE A 270 19.81 -31.13 1.34
N ASN A 271 18.65 -31.48 1.87
CA ASN A 271 17.94 -30.63 2.83
C ASN A 271 18.73 -30.41 4.13
N ASN A 272 19.45 -31.43 4.60
CA ASN A 272 20.28 -31.34 5.81
C ASN A 272 21.52 -30.46 5.57
N GLU A 273 22.18 -30.60 4.44
CA GLU A 273 23.37 -29.77 4.09
C GLU A 273 22.98 -28.30 3.88
N ILE A 274 21.87 -28.01 3.22
CA ILE A 274 21.35 -26.65 3.14
C ILE A 274 21.05 -26.12 4.53
N SER A 275 20.35 -26.90 5.36
CA SER A 275 19.98 -26.45 6.71
C SER A 275 21.20 -26.26 7.63
N THR A 276 22.27 -27.03 7.44
CA THR A 276 23.51 -26.86 8.22
C THR A 276 24.40 -25.73 7.71
N SER A 277 24.40 -25.46 6.40
CA SER A 277 25.12 -24.33 5.79
C SER A 277 24.44 -22.98 6.07
N PHE A 278 23.13 -23.00 6.23
CA PHE A 278 22.29 -21.85 6.55
C PHE A 278 21.69 -22.03 7.96
N GLN A 279 22.51 -22.13 8.99
CA GLN A 279 21.97 -22.14 10.35
C GLN A 279 21.61 -20.71 10.78
N PRO A 280 20.33 -20.35 10.75
CA PRO A 280 19.91 -19.04 11.21
C PRO A 280 19.90 -18.98 12.74
N ASP A 281 20.34 -17.89 13.28
CA ASP A 281 19.98 -17.53 14.64
C ASP A 281 18.49 -17.14 14.65
N SER A 282 17.66 -18.07 15.12
CA SER A 282 16.24 -17.79 15.29
C SER A 282 15.95 -17.41 16.73
N SER A 283 15.29 -16.29 16.91
CA SER A 283 14.79 -15.86 18.21
C SER A 283 13.31 -15.52 18.13
N THR A 284 12.60 -15.80 19.22
CA THR A 284 11.19 -15.38 19.34
C THR A 284 11.10 -14.23 20.32
N ASN A 285 10.77 -13.04 19.83
CA ASN A 285 10.75 -11.83 20.63
C ASN A 285 9.44 -11.04 20.43
N ARG A 286 9.10 -10.22 21.42
CA ARG A 286 8.10 -9.17 21.25
C ARG A 286 8.74 -8.00 20.53
N ILE A 287 8.06 -7.49 19.48
CA ILE A 287 8.55 -6.32 18.74
C ILE A 287 7.55 -5.18 18.90
N ILE A 288 8.04 -4.02 19.29
CA ILE A 288 7.29 -2.77 19.30
C ILE A 288 7.77 -1.94 18.12
N SER A 289 6.84 -1.50 17.30
CA SER A 289 7.14 -0.62 16.18
C SER A 289 6.05 0.42 15.98
N THR A 290 6.29 1.40 15.12
CA THR A 290 5.27 2.37 14.75
C THR A 290 4.24 1.73 13.82
N THR A 291 2.97 2.09 13.99
CA THR A 291 1.94 1.71 13.02
C THR A 291 2.25 2.29 11.63
N PRO A 292 1.81 1.65 10.55
CA PRO A 292 1.85 2.26 9.23
C PRO A 292 0.85 3.43 9.17
N PHE A 293 1.33 4.63 9.45
CA PHE A 293 0.52 5.84 9.43
C PHE A 293 0.55 6.55 8.06
N GLU A 294 -0.46 7.34 7.80
CA GLU A 294 -0.61 8.12 6.58
C GLU A 294 -0.81 9.60 6.92
N VAL A 295 -0.18 10.46 6.12
CA VAL A 295 -0.36 11.91 6.19
C VAL A 295 -0.80 12.40 4.82
N LYS A 296 -1.89 13.17 4.79
CA LYS A 296 -2.40 13.83 3.59
C LYS A 296 -2.55 15.31 3.84
N PHE A 297 -2.11 16.09 2.88
CA PHE A 297 -2.39 17.51 2.78
C PHE A 297 -3.06 17.79 1.45
N ASN A 298 -4.14 18.56 1.46
CA ASN A 298 -4.89 18.91 0.27
C ASN A 298 -5.32 20.38 0.32
N VAL A 299 -5.30 21.03 -0.83
CA VAL A 299 -5.79 22.39 -1.02
C VAL A 299 -6.73 22.38 -2.22
N VAL A 300 -7.89 22.98 -2.09
CA VAL A 300 -8.90 23.08 -3.13
C VAL A 300 -9.28 24.55 -3.32
N LYS A 301 -9.35 24.99 -4.57
CA LYS A 301 -9.84 26.31 -4.96
C LYS A 301 -11.05 26.18 -5.87
N SER A 302 -12.18 26.66 -5.41
CA SER A 302 -13.43 26.63 -6.18
C SER A 302 -13.55 27.87 -7.07
N LEU A 303 -13.82 27.67 -8.36
CA LEU A 303 -13.97 28.67 -9.41
C LEU A 303 -15.25 28.37 -10.20
N ASN A 304 -16.39 28.91 -9.78
CA ASN A 304 -17.68 28.59 -10.42
C ASN A 304 -17.89 27.07 -10.61
N ASN A 305 -17.84 26.60 -11.86
CA ASN A 305 -18.04 25.20 -12.23
C ASN A 305 -16.74 24.39 -12.29
N LEU A 306 -15.63 24.94 -11.81
CA LEU A 306 -14.32 24.30 -11.81
C LEU A 306 -13.72 24.30 -10.41
N GLU A 307 -13.22 23.18 -9.98
CA GLU A 307 -12.36 23.08 -8.78
C GLU A 307 -10.93 22.73 -9.20
N LEU A 308 -10.00 23.51 -8.73
CA LEU A 308 -8.57 23.20 -8.81
C LEU A 308 -8.13 22.61 -7.49
N PHE A 309 -7.42 21.51 -7.51
CA PHE A 309 -6.88 20.90 -6.30
C PHE A 309 -5.42 20.52 -6.44
N ALA A 310 -4.70 20.62 -5.33
CA ALA A 310 -3.32 20.18 -5.21
C ALA A 310 -3.06 19.60 -3.83
N GLY A 311 -2.11 18.69 -3.71
CA GLY A 311 -1.80 18.12 -2.40
C GLY A 311 -0.59 17.23 -2.39
N ALA A 312 -0.35 16.70 -1.19
CA ALA A 312 0.72 15.75 -0.90
C ALA A 312 0.18 14.59 -0.06
N PHE A 313 0.70 13.42 -0.31
CA PHE A 313 0.38 12.20 0.43
C PHE A 313 1.67 11.47 0.78
N TYR A 314 1.79 11.05 2.03
CA TYR A 314 2.89 10.25 2.53
C TYR A 314 2.38 9.07 3.34
N ARG A 315 3.08 7.94 3.25
CA ARG A 315 2.84 6.73 4.03
C ARG A 315 4.13 6.23 4.63
N ASN A 316 4.11 6.01 5.93
CA ASN A 316 5.26 5.45 6.64
C ASN A 316 5.37 3.93 6.47
N ASN A 317 6.58 3.42 6.55
CA ASN A 317 6.90 1.98 6.56
C ASN A 317 6.39 1.16 5.37
N SER A 318 6.28 1.76 4.19
CA SER A 318 5.76 1.09 2.99
C SER A 318 6.66 1.20 1.78
N GLN A 319 7.89 1.69 1.92
CA GLN A 319 8.77 2.04 0.79
C GLN A 319 8.12 3.01 -0.22
N TYR A 320 7.03 3.65 0.19
CA TYR A 320 6.26 4.60 -0.58
C TYR A 320 6.92 5.97 -0.56
N LEU A 321 7.24 6.52 -1.72
CA LEU A 321 7.76 7.89 -1.80
C LEU A 321 6.63 8.90 -1.56
N PRO A 322 6.94 10.05 -0.96
CA PRO A 322 5.96 11.14 -0.91
C PRO A 322 5.38 11.39 -2.30
N LYS A 323 4.05 11.45 -2.39
CA LYS A 323 3.32 11.65 -3.64
C LYS A 323 2.75 13.06 -3.65
N LEU A 324 3.13 13.83 -4.66
CA LEU A 324 2.53 15.11 -4.96
C LEU A 324 1.50 14.94 -6.07
N TYR A 325 0.40 15.67 -5.99
CA TYR A 325 -0.65 15.63 -7.00
C TYR A 325 -1.28 17.01 -7.19
N PHE A 326 -1.76 17.24 -8.39
CA PHE A 326 -2.61 18.36 -8.72
C PHE A 326 -3.62 17.96 -9.79
N GLY A 327 -4.75 18.64 -9.83
CA GLY A 327 -5.78 18.32 -10.79
C GLY A 327 -6.91 19.34 -10.82
N LEU A 328 -7.92 18.98 -11.57
CA LEU A 328 -9.13 19.78 -11.75
C LEU A 328 -10.37 18.89 -11.80
N ASN A 329 -11.47 19.40 -11.27
CA ASN A 329 -12.79 18.80 -11.34
C ASN A 329 -13.75 19.79 -12.01
N PHE A 330 -14.54 19.29 -12.94
CA PHE A 330 -15.68 20.01 -13.49
C PHE A 330 -16.93 19.63 -12.70
N ILE A 331 -17.55 20.64 -12.11
CA ILE A 331 -18.82 20.51 -11.38
C ILE A 331 -19.95 20.75 -12.36
N ASN A 332 -20.77 19.73 -12.56
CA ASN A 332 -21.96 19.86 -13.39
C ASN A 332 -23.20 19.82 -12.51
N ASP A 333 -24.10 20.79 -12.68
CA ASP A 333 -25.40 20.88 -11.97
C ASP A 333 -26.28 19.62 -12.13
N LYS A 334 -25.94 18.74 -13.07
CA LYS A 334 -26.63 17.47 -13.33
C LYS A 334 -26.22 16.30 -12.44
N LYS A 335 -25.69 16.58 -11.23
CA LYS A 335 -25.32 15.55 -10.24
C LYS A 335 -24.11 14.71 -10.61
N LEU A 336 -23.48 14.95 -11.75
CA LEU A 336 -22.31 14.20 -12.21
C LEU A 336 -21.12 15.16 -12.33
N ASN A 337 -20.05 14.89 -11.58
CA ASN A 337 -18.80 15.61 -11.69
C ASN A 337 -17.74 14.67 -12.28
N TYR A 338 -16.81 15.24 -12.99
CA TYR A 338 -15.68 14.51 -13.58
C TYR A 338 -14.41 15.35 -13.51
N GLY A 339 -13.29 14.69 -13.36
CA GLY A 339 -12.02 15.37 -13.22
C GLY A 339 -10.83 14.57 -13.70
N SER A 340 -9.69 15.23 -13.68
CA SER A 340 -8.42 14.65 -14.05
C SER A 340 -7.31 15.17 -13.12
N ASN A 341 -6.34 14.31 -12.86
CA ASN A 341 -5.20 14.69 -12.04
C ASN A 341 -3.89 14.12 -12.56
N LEU A 342 -2.83 14.84 -12.30
CA LEU A 342 -1.46 14.40 -12.49
C LEU A 342 -0.81 14.22 -11.13
N SER A 343 0.02 13.20 -10.99
CA SER A 343 0.75 12.99 -9.75
C SER A 343 2.15 12.41 -10.00
N TYR A 344 3.04 12.66 -9.04
CA TYR A 344 4.40 12.17 -9.04
C TYR A 344 4.77 11.63 -7.66
N GLY A 345 5.35 10.43 -7.61
CA GLY A 345 5.72 9.75 -6.37
C GLY A 345 4.98 8.43 -6.16
N GLY A 346 4.98 7.94 -4.92
CA GLY A 346 4.45 6.62 -4.60
C GLY A 346 5.41 5.51 -4.99
N TYR A 347 4.87 4.39 -5.47
CA TYR A 347 5.68 3.29 -6.03
C TYR A 347 6.06 3.57 -7.49
N ASN A 348 5.36 4.46 -8.19
CA ASN A 348 5.64 4.86 -9.55
C ASN A 348 6.09 6.34 -9.57
N LYS A 349 6.66 6.79 -10.68
CA LYS A 349 7.09 8.18 -10.84
C LYS A 349 5.90 9.05 -11.24
N PHE A 350 5.52 9.04 -12.51
CA PHE A 350 4.46 9.85 -13.06
C PHE A 350 3.17 9.04 -13.23
N GLN A 351 2.02 9.63 -12.89
CA GLN A 351 0.70 9.03 -13.01
C GLN A 351 -0.28 10.07 -13.52
N TRP A 352 -1.17 9.64 -14.40
CA TRP A 352 -2.30 10.41 -14.88
C TRP A 352 -3.59 9.70 -14.50
N GLY A 353 -4.40 10.35 -13.67
CA GLY A 353 -5.65 9.81 -13.16
C GLY A 353 -6.87 10.53 -13.67
N ILE A 354 -8.00 9.85 -13.64
CA ILE A 354 -9.33 10.41 -13.89
C ILE A 354 -10.24 10.06 -12.74
N ASN A 355 -11.21 10.90 -12.48
CA ASN A 355 -12.24 10.64 -11.50
C ASN A 355 -13.63 11.02 -12.03
N THR A 356 -14.63 10.36 -11.50
CA THR A 356 -16.03 10.72 -11.67
C THR A 356 -16.76 10.53 -10.36
N SER A 357 -17.70 11.41 -10.07
CA SER A 357 -18.56 11.31 -8.90
C SER A 357 -20.01 11.64 -9.23
N TYR A 358 -20.91 10.92 -8.58
CA TYR A 358 -22.34 11.10 -8.69
C TYR A 358 -22.92 11.47 -7.33
N HIS A 359 -23.62 12.60 -7.26
CA HIS A 359 -24.15 13.16 -6.03
C HIS A 359 -25.66 13.30 -6.10
N THR A 360 -26.32 12.80 -5.09
CA THR A 360 -27.74 13.03 -4.82
C THR A 360 -27.93 13.37 -3.36
N GLU A 361 -29.12 13.76 -2.97
CA GLU A 361 -29.43 13.99 -1.55
C GLU A 361 -29.20 12.78 -0.63
N LYS A 362 -29.28 11.56 -1.18
CA LYS A 362 -29.16 10.32 -0.40
C LYS A 362 -27.86 9.57 -0.67
N ILE A 363 -27.32 9.67 -1.87
CA ILE A 363 -26.20 8.84 -2.31
C ILE A 363 -25.11 9.73 -2.87
N ASN A 364 -23.90 9.49 -2.42
CA ASN A 364 -22.68 10.02 -3.01
C ASN A 364 -21.81 8.83 -3.42
N ALA A 365 -21.56 8.67 -4.71
CA ALA A 365 -20.74 7.61 -5.27
C ALA A 365 -19.59 8.22 -6.08
N GLN A 366 -18.40 7.67 -5.93
CA GLN A 366 -17.20 8.15 -6.61
C GLN A 366 -16.34 7.00 -7.10
N ILE A 367 -15.80 7.15 -8.30
CA ILE A 367 -14.82 6.24 -8.92
C ILE A 367 -13.60 7.06 -9.31
N ILE A 368 -12.42 6.58 -8.94
CA ILE A 368 -11.14 7.20 -9.32
C ILE A 368 -10.24 6.12 -9.91
N LEU A 369 -9.75 6.36 -11.12
CA LEU A 369 -8.65 5.62 -11.71
C LEU A 369 -7.37 6.43 -11.47
N GLN A 370 -6.47 5.90 -10.65
CA GLN A 370 -5.27 6.64 -10.24
C GLN A 370 -4.24 6.79 -11.34
N ASN A 371 -4.19 5.85 -12.27
CA ASN A 371 -3.31 5.92 -13.42
C ASN A 371 -3.95 5.25 -14.65
N CYS A 372 -4.43 6.06 -15.57
CA CYS A 372 -5.05 5.59 -16.82
C CYS A 372 -4.08 4.88 -17.75
N ILE A 373 -2.78 5.22 -17.70
CA ILE A 373 -1.75 4.53 -18.50
C ILE A 373 -1.66 3.05 -18.09
N GLY A 374 -2.00 2.72 -16.84
CA GLY A 374 -2.05 1.34 -16.34
C GLY A 374 -3.15 0.47 -16.94
N LEU A 375 -4.16 1.07 -17.59
CA LEU A 375 -5.15 0.33 -18.38
C LEU A 375 -4.54 -0.36 -19.61
N ILE A 376 -3.35 0.08 -20.03
CA ILE A 376 -2.52 -0.60 -21.02
C ILE A 376 -1.39 -1.31 -20.27
N PRO A 377 -1.56 -2.58 -19.86
CA PRO A 377 -0.68 -3.23 -18.88
C PRO A 377 0.79 -3.36 -19.34
N SER A 378 1.04 -3.34 -20.65
CA SER A 378 2.39 -3.40 -21.22
C SER A 378 3.16 -2.07 -21.11
N LEU A 379 2.45 -0.93 -21.04
CA LEU A 379 3.04 0.41 -20.97
C LEU A 379 2.99 0.98 -19.55
N GLY A 380 1.89 0.72 -18.84
CA GLY A 380 1.67 1.24 -17.50
C GLY A 380 2.54 0.55 -16.45
N ARG A 381 3.13 1.32 -15.56
CA ARG A 381 3.92 0.84 -14.42
C ARG A 381 3.18 0.87 -13.10
N SER A 382 1.98 1.38 -13.12
CA SER A 382 1.05 1.33 -11.99
C SER A 382 -0.37 1.33 -12.49
N PHE A 383 -1.25 0.76 -11.68
CA PHE A 383 -2.68 0.84 -11.83
C PHE A 383 -3.30 0.97 -10.44
N GLY A 384 -4.35 1.75 -10.31
CA GLY A 384 -5.08 1.85 -9.05
C GLY A 384 -6.50 2.29 -9.29
N ILE A 385 -7.39 1.74 -8.48
CA ILE A 385 -8.80 2.06 -8.48
C ILE A 385 -9.25 2.42 -7.07
N VAL A 386 -10.08 3.45 -6.99
CA VAL A 386 -10.76 3.86 -5.76
C VAL A 386 -12.24 3.90 -6.03
N LEU A 387 -13.05 3.37 -5.15
CA LEU A 387 -14.50 3.50 -5.19
C LEU A 387 -14.97 3.91 -3.80
N ASN A 388 -15.82 4.91 -3.75
CA ASN A 388 -16.45 5.39 -2.53
C ASN A 388 -17.97 5.40 -2.70
N LEU A 389 -18.66 4.97 -1.68
CA LEU A 389 -20.12 5.02 -1.62
C LEU A 389 -20.54 5.48 -0.23
N ASN A 390 -21.24 6.59 -0.19
CA ASN A 390 -21.89 7.08 1.01
C ASN A 390 -23.39 7.10 0.81
N TRP A 391 -24.13 6.60 1.79
CA TRP A 391 -25.57 6.54 1.76
C TRP A 391 -26.17 7.13 3.03
N LYS A 392 -26.87 8.27 2.89
CA LYS A 392 -27.58 8.96 3.96
C LYS A 392 -28.91 8.29 4.30
N ILE A 393 -29.08 7.94 5.56
CA ILE A 393 -30.30 7.39 6.15
C ILE A 393 -31.01 8.51 6.91
N ARG A 394 -32.26 8.76 6.55
CA ARG A 394 -33.10 9.82 7.15
C ARG A 394 -34.04 9.28 8.22
#